data_16566bf41c66285854516df919821650
#
_entry.id   16566bf41c66285854516df919821650
#
_cell.length_a   1.000
_cell.length_b   1.000
_cell.length_c   1.000
_cell.angle_alpha   90.00
_cell.angle_beta   90.00
_cell.angle_gamma   90.00
#
_symmetry.space_group_name_H-M   'P 1'
#
loop_
_entity.id
_entity.type
_entity.pdbx_description
1 polymer ?
#
loop_
_entity_poly.entity_id
_entity_poly.type
_entity_poly.pdbx_seq_one_letter_code
_entity_poly.pdbx_strand_id
1 'polypeptide(L)'
;MLPTLQLQDRILVEKLRPRFDRATHQALPLNSIVVFAVPPQLVAAGYDPNAALIKRVVGLPGDQLEVRDGQLLRNNSVVNEPWLDEAIDYAMPSVTVPDGALWVMGDNRNASLDSHLWGSLPDNLVIGTAVWRYWPLTRFGPIRFSQPDSTVTQHTAAISSGS
;
A
#
# COMPACT_ATOMS: atom_id res chain seq x y z
N MET A 1 -8.79 -7.18 1.68
CA MET A 1 -8.93 -5.88 0.99
C MET A 1 -10.32 -5.24 1.21
N LEU A 2 -11.08 -5.70 2.21
CA LEU A 2 -12.30 -5.01 2.63
C LEU A 2 -11.94 -3.64 3.21
N PRO A 3 -12.73 -2.58 2.96
CA PRO A 3 -13.97 -2.61 2.16
C PRO A 3 -13.75 -2.41 0.66
N THR A 4 -12.55 -2.04 0.23
CA THR A 4 -12.27 -1.67 -1.18
C THR A 4 -12.59 -2.79 -2.17
N LEU A 5 -12.16 -4.03 -1.87
CA LEU A 5 -12.46 -5.22 -2.65
C LEU A 5 -13.20 -6.22 -1.77
N GLN A 6 -14.32 -6.75 -2.29
CA GLN A 6 -15.18 -7.72 -1.61
C GLN A 6 -14.97 -9.12 -2.19
N LEU A 7 -15.46 -10.12 -1.43
CA LEU A 7 -15.55 -11.49 -1.95
C LEU A 7 -16.40 -11.49 -3.22
N GLN A 8 -15.95 -12.22 -4.25
CA GLN A 8 -16.55 -12.33 -5.58
C GLN A 8 -16.35 -11.11 -6.50
N ASP A 9 -15.65 -10.02 -6.07
CA ASP A 9 -15.22 -9.02 -7.02
C ASP A 9 -14.27 -9.65 -8.07
N ARG A 10 -14.55 -9.39 -9.35
CA ARG A 10 -13.65 -9.77 -10.44
C ARG A 10 -12.93 -8.53 -10.92
N ILE A 11 -11.62 -8.57 -10.91
CA ILE A 11 -10.76 -7.43 -11.22
C ILE A 11 -9.92 -7.70 -12.45
N LEU A 12 -9.67 -6.64 -13.21
CA LEU A 12 -8.68 -6.64 -14.28
C LEU A 12 -7.33 -6.26 -13.69
N VAL A 13 -6.33 -7.10 -13.94
CA VAL A 13 -4.95 -6.87 -13.50
C VAL A 13 -4.09 -6.49 -14.70
N GLU A 14 -3.55 -5.29 -14.68
CA GLU A 14 -2.59 -4.83 -15.69
C GLU A 14 -1.22 -5.44 -15.38
N LYS A 15 -0.73 -6.28 -16.27
CA LYS A 15 0.58 -6.96 -16.13
C LYS A 15 1.72 -6.19 -16.79
N LEU A 16 1.43 -5.12 -17.54
CA LEU A 16 2.41 -4.40 -18.37
C LEU A 16 3.33 -3.48 -17.58
N ARG A 17 3.05 -3.24 -16.30
CA ARG A 17 3.82 -2.32 -15.45
C ARG A 17 4.40 -2.88 -14.15
N PRO A 18 4.62 -4.17 -13.93
CA PRO A 18 5.28 -4.59 -12.69
C PRO A 18 6.80 -4.70 -12.83
N ARG A 19 7.34 -4.54 -14.03
CA ARG A 19 8.79 -4.39 -14.14
C ARG A 19 9.09 -2.94 -13.77
N PHE A 20 9.57 -2.76 -12.55
CA PHE A 20 10.39 -1.61 -12.22
C PHE A 20 11.48 -1.53 -13.30
N ASP A 21 11.20 -0.80 -14.35
CA ASP A 21 12.20 -0.51 -15.34
C ASP A 21 13.20 0.43 -14.65
N ARG A 22 14.30 -0.16 -14.19
CA ARG A 22 15.43 0.60 -13.63
C ARG A 22 15.89 1.71 -14.57
N ALA A 23 15.54 1.62 -15.87
CA ALA A 23 15.89 2.61 -16.88
C ALA A 23 14.90 3.79 -16.92
N THR A 24 13.63 3.63 -16.51
CA THR A 24 12.63 4.70 -16.60
C THR A 24 12.24 5.32 -15.26
N HIS A 25 12.73 4.82 -14.12
CA HIS A 25 12.38 5.27 -12.76
C HIS A 25 10.87 5.40 -12.50
N GLN A 26 10.04 4.67 -13.22
CA GLN A 26 8.60 4.75 -13.07
C GLN A 26 8.17 3.84 -11.90
N ALA A 27 8.27 4.37 -10.68
CA ALA A 27 7.78 3.73 -9.47
C ALA A 27 6.28 3.47 -9.57
N LEU A 28 5.82 2.34 -9.00
CA LEU A 28 4.39 2.12 -8.79
C LEU A 28 3.82 3.30 -7.98
N PRO A 29 2.68 3.87 -8.37
CA PRO A 29 2.07 4.93 -7.57
C PRO A 29 1.74 4.41 -6.18
N LEU A 30 1.96 5.22 -5.16
CA LEU A 30 1.44 4.95 -3.82
C LEU A 30 -0.06 4.71 -3.88
N ASN A 31 -0.55 3.89 -2.94
CA ASN A 31 -1.93 3.47 -2.84
C ASN A 31 -2.40 2.54 -3.99
N SER A 32 -1.54 2.17 -4.94
CA SER A 32 -1.85 1.13 -5.92
C SER A 32 -2.19 -0.19 -5.24
N ILE A 33 -3.18 -0.90 -5.77
CA ILE A 33 -3.50 -2.26 -5.34
C ILE A 33 -2.73 -3.23 -6.23
N VAL A 34 -1.82 -4.00 -5.63
CA VAL A 34 -0.97 -4.95 -6.34
C VAL A 34 -1.41 -6.38 -6.10
N VAL A 35 -1.29 -7.19 -7.14
CA VAL A 35 -1.39 -8.66 -7.10
C VAL A 35 0.03 -9.19 -7.19
N PHE A 36 0.40 -10.11 -6.30
CA PHE A 36 1.77 -10.62 -6.20
C PHE A 36 1.80 -12.10 -5.81
N ALA A 37 2.89 -12.78 -6.15
CA ALA A 37 3.14 -14.16 -5.77
C ALA A 37 3.41 -14.25 -4.25
N VAL A 38 3.07 -15.38 -3.65
CA VAL A 38 3.25 -15.60 -2.21
C VAL A 38 4.73 -15.47 -1.84
N PRO A 39 5.10 -14.58 -0.90
CA PRO A 39 6.47 -14.44 -0.44
C PRO A 39 6.99 -15.72 0.22
N PRO A 40 8.30 -16.01 0.13
CA PRO A 40 8.88 -17.24 0.69
C PRO A 40 8.58 -17.46 2.18
N GLN A 41 8.48 -16.38 2.97
CA GLN A 41 8.14 -16.42 4.39
C GLN A 41 6.75 -17.03 4.62
N LEU A 42 5.78 -16.69 3.76
CA LEU A 42 4.42 -17.22 3.84
C LEU A 42 4.33 -18.65 3.31
N VAL A 43 5.12 -18.99 2.29
CA VAL A 43 5.25 -20.39 1.83
C VAL A 43 5.79 -21.26 2.97
N ALA A 44 6.81 -20.81 3.69
CA ALA A 44 7.34 -21.49 4.86
C ALA A 44 6.31 -21.62 6.00
N ALA A 45 5.33 -20.70 6.07
CA ALA A 45 4.20 -20.75 7.01
C ALA A 45 3.02 -21.59 6.49
N GLY A 46 3.16 -22.29 5.36
CA GLY A 46 2.15 -23.23 4.84
C GLY A 46 1.19 -22.64 3.79
N TYR A 47 1.46 -21.46 3.27
CA TYR A 47 0.66 -20.91 2.17
C TYR A 47 0.99 -21.61 0.85
N ASP A 48 -0.04 -21.76 -0.02
CA ASP A 48 0.14 -22.32 -1.35
C ASP A 48 1.07 -21.43 -2.19
N PRO A 49 2.23 -21.91 -2.65
CA PRO A 49 3.17 -21.12 -3.46
C PRO A 49 2.59 -20.69 -4.82
N ASN A 50 1.53 -21.35 -5.30
CA ASN A 50 0.86 -21.02 -6.56
C ASN A 50 -0.27 -19.99 -6.38
N ALA A 51 -0.60 -19.63 -5.14
CA ALA A 51 -1.61 -18.61 -4.87
C ALA A 51 -1.09 -17.22 -5.23
N ALA A 52 -2.03 -16.30 -5.45
CA ALA A 52 -1.74 -14.88 -5.59
C ALA A 52 -2.40 -14.10 -4.45
N LEU A 53 -1.69 -13.16 -3.91
CA LEU A 53 -2.15 -12.26 -2.85
C LEU A 53 -2.43 -10.88 -3.42
N ILE A 54 -3.30 -10.13 -2.75
CA ILE A 54 -3.66 -8.77 -3.14
C ILE A 54 -3.59 -7.84 -1.94
N LYS A 55 -2.84 -6.75 -2.07
CA LYS A 55 -2.64 -5.74 -1.02
C LYS A 55 -2.47 -4.35 -1.64
N ARG A 56 -2.49 -3.33 -0.80
CA ARG A 56 -2.23 -1.93 -1.18
C ARG A 56 -0.78 -1.56 -0.90
N VAL A 57 -0.13 -0.88 -1.84
CA VAL A 57 1.21 -0.30 -1.65
C VAL A 57 1.08 0.94 -0.79
N VAL A 58 1.69 0.94 0.39
CA VAL A 58 1.69 2.08 1.33
C VAL A 58 3.08 2.67 1.55
N GLY A 59 4.13 1.97 1.10
CA GLY A 59 5.50 2.45 1.14
C GLY A 59 6.31 2.01 -0.07
N LEU A 60 7.16 2.91 -0.54
CA LEU A 60 8.10 2.74 -1.64
C LEU A 60 9.53 2.62 -1.10
N PRO A 61 10.52 2.16 -1.90
CA PRO A 61 11.91 2.10 -1.49
C PRO A 61 12.38 3.43 -0.87
N GLY A 62 13.01 3.36 0.31
CA GLY A 62 13.50 4.50 1.07
C GLY A 62 12.48 5.17 1.99
N ASP A 63 11.18 4.87 1.86
CA ASP A 63 10.17 5.39 2.79
C ASP A 63 10.37 4.82 4.20
N GLN A 64 10.20 5.68 5.20
CA GLN A 64 10.14 5.31 6.61
C GLN A 64 8.68 5.20 7.04
N LEU A 65 8.28 4.05 7.57
CA LEU A 65 6.91 3.76 7.97
C LEU A 65 6.83 3.44 9.45
N GLU A 66 5.77 3.90 10.09
CA GLU A 66 5.47 3.67 11.49
C GLU A 66 3.95 3.59 11.68
N VAL A 67 3.47 2.75 12.60
CA VAL A 67 2.08 2.82 13.06
C VAL A 67 2.07 3.27 14.50
N ARG A 68 1.46 4.42 14.74
CA ARG A 68 1.33 5.04 16.07
C ARG A 68 -0.02 5.72 16.21
N ASP A 69 -0.61 5.61 17.39
CA ASP A 69 -1.89 6.25 17.75
C ASP A 69 -3.02 5.91 16.76
N GLY A 70 -3.05 4.67 16.27
CA GLY A 70 -4.06 4.17 15.35
C GLY A 70 -3.91 4.64 13.89
N GLN A 71 -2.79 5.25 13.53
CA GLN A 71 -2.55 5.83 12.21
C GLN A 71 -1.23 5.34 11.61
N LEU A 72 -1.20 5.22 10.28
CA LEU A 72 0.03 5.03 9.53
C LEU A 72 0.73 6.37 9.31
N LEU A 73 2.01 6.43 9.68
CA LEU A 73 2.89 7.52 9.35
C LEU A 73 3.86 7.08 8.26
N ARG A 74 4.13 7.97 7.30
CA ARG A 74 5.16 7.81 6.28
C ARG A 74 6.03 9.06 6.26
N ASN A 75 7.32 8.86 6.45
CA ASN A 75 8.31 9.94 6.52
C ASN A 75 7.92 11.01 7.57
N ASN A 76 7.49 10.54 8.75
CA ASN A 76 7.00 11.34 9.89
C ASN A 76 5.68 12.11 9.64
N SER A 77 5.00 11.88 8.53
CA SER A 77 3.72 12.51 8.22
C SER A 77 2.58 11.49 8.25
N VAL A 78 1.46 11.83 8.87
CA VAL A 78 0.27 10.97 8.87
C VAL A 78 -0.23 10.79 7.45
N VAL A 79 -0.48 9.52 7.07
CA VAL A 79 -1.03 9.18 5.76
C VAL A 79 -2.56 9.31 5.81
N ASN A 80 -3.13 10.05 4.88
CA ASN A 80 -4.59 10.11 4.74
C ASN A 80 -5.09 8.85 4.03
N GLU A 81 -5.90 8.05 4.72
CA GLU A 81 -6.37 6.74 4.27
C GLU A 81 -7.90 6.63 4.34
N PRO A 82 -8.62 7.35 3.46
CA PRO A 82 -10.09 7.46 3.53
C PRO A 82 -10.83 6.14 3.20
N TRP A 83 -10.10 5.10 2.81
CA TRP A 83 -10.64 3.76 2.54
C TRP A 83 -10.68 2.85 3.77
N LEU A 84 -10.11 3.28 4.91
CA LEU A 84 -10.17 2.52 6.15
C LEU A 84 -11.50 2.78 6.86
N ASP A 85 -12.11 1.71 7.34
CA ASP A 85 -13.36 1.79 8.12
C ASP A 85 -13.11 2.05 9.61
N GLU A 86 -11.91 1.71 10.09
CA GLU A 86 -11.53 1.80 11.52
C GLU A 86 -10.05 2.15 11.70
N ALA A 87 -9.71 2.67 12.86
CA ALA A 87 -8.33 2.93 13.24
C ALA A 87 -7.53 1.63 13.39
N ILE A 88 -6.21 1.72 13.23
CA ILE A 88 -5.30 0.58 13.40
C ILE A 88 -5.16 0.27 14.89
N ASP A 89 -5.39 -0.98 15.31
CA ASP A 89 -5.41 -1.40 16.72
C ASP A 89 -4.06 -1.92 17.25
N TYR A 90 -3.02 -1.86 16.43
CA TYR A 90 -1.65 -2.25 16.79
C TYR A 90 -0.67 -1.09 16.57
N ALA A 91 0.51 -1.21 17.20
CA ALA A 91 1.66 -0.34 16.95
C ALA A 91 2.70 -1.08 16.12
N MET A 92 3.37 -0.38 15.21
CA MET A 92 4.50 -0.89 14.43
C MET A 92 5.66 0.10 14.60
N PRO A 93 6.82 -0.36 15.08
CA PRO A 93 7.99 0.49 15.18
C PRO A 93 8.41 1.01 13.80
N SER A 94 9.15 2.10 13.77
CA SER A 94 9.63 2.67 12.51
C SER A 94 10.48 1.68 11.73
N VAL A 95 10.13 1.47 10.47
CA VAL A 95 10.83 0.60 9.52
C VAL A 95 11.14 1.38 8.25
N THR A 96 12.31 1.12 7.65
CA THR A 96 12.66 1.68 6.34
C THR A 96 12.46 0.62 5.27
N VAL A 97 11.76 0.98 4.20
CA VAL A 97 11.53 0.08 3.05
C VAL A 97 12.85 -0.08 2.28
N PRO A 98 13.36 -1.30 2.12
CA PRO A 98 14.61 -1.54 1.38
C PRO A 98 14.48 -1.21 -0.11
N ASP A 99 15.62 -0.99 -0.76
CA ASP A 99 15.69 -0.92 -2.23
C ASP A 99 15.18 -2.22 -2.87
N GLY A 100 14.44 -2.09 -3.97
CA GLY A 100 13.87 -3.22 -4.69
C GLY A 100 12.71 -3.91 -3.95
N ALA A 101 12.13 -3.26 -2.95
CA ALA A 101 11.00 -3.79 -2.21
C ALA A 101 9.88 -2.74 -2.04
N LEU A 102 8.71 -3.22 -1.67
CA LEU A 102 7.52 -2.42 -1.38
C LEU A 102 7.03 -2.75 0.03
N TRP A 103 6.36 -1.80 0.67
CA TRP A 103 5.57 -2.09 1.86
C TRP A 103 4.10 -2.14 1.49
N VAL A 104 3.49 -3.29 1.74
CA VAL A 104 2.10 -3.53 1.32
C VAL A 104 1.23 -3.88 2.52
N MET A 105 0.04 -3.29 2.58
CA MET A 105 -0.91 -3.53 3.68
C MET A 105 -2.31 -3.79 3.14
N GLY A 106 -3.07 -4.59 3.87
CA GLY A 106 -4.48 -4.80 3.58
C GLY A 106 -5.33 -3.61 4.02
N ASP A 107 -6.44 -3.33 3.35
CA ASP A 107 -7.34 -2.25 3.76
C ASP A 107 -8.07 -2.56 5.09
N ASN A 108 -8.34 -3.83 5.38
CA ASN A 108 -8.74 -4.25 6.73
C ASN A 108 -7.48 -4.46 7.58
N ARG A 109 -6.93 -3.38 8.15
CA ARG A 109 -5.66 -3.35 8.87
C ARG A 109 -5.59 -4.36 9.99
N ASN A 110 -6.62 -4.44 10.80
CA ASN A 110 -6.67 -5.23 12.03
C ASN A 110 -6.89 -6.75 11.76
N ALA A 111 -7.23 -7.12 10.51
CA ALA A 111 -7.43 -8.50 10.09
C ALA A 111 -6.69 -8.82 8.76
N SER A 112 -5.47 -8.31 8.59
CA SER A 112 -4.66 -8.50 7.39
C SER A 112 -3.31 -9.13 7.72
N LEU A 113 -3.00 -10.24 7.07
CA LEU A 113 -1.65 -10.77 7.04
C LEU A 113 -0.87 -10.09 5.92
N ASP A 114 -0.05 -9.11 6.27
CA ASP A 114 0.66 -8.25 5.32
C ASP A 114 2.05 -7.84 5.85
N SER A 115 2.67 -6.82 5.26
CA SER A 115 4.05 -6.44 5.53
C SER A 115 4.35 -6.16 7.01
N HIS A 116 3.38 -5.72 7.80
CA HIS A 116 3.61 -5.49 9.24
C HIS A 116 3.96 -6.78 10.01
N LEU A 117 3.59 -7.96 9.47
CA LEU A 117 3.88 -9.28 10.07
C LEU A 117 5.03 -10.01 9.39
N TRP A 118 5.16 -9.93 8.05
CA TRP A 118 6.14 -10.72 7.30
C TRP A 118 7.22 -9.88 6.60
N GLY A 119 7.17 -8.54 6.71
CA GLY A 119 8.21 -7.65 6.18
C GLY A 119 7.92 -7.11 4.78
N SER A 120 8.94 -6.56 4.14
CA SER A 120 8.85 -5.93 2.82
C SER A 120 8.61 -6.97 1.72
N LEU A 121 7.78 -6.61 0.73
CA LEU A 121 7.53 -7.38 -0.48
C LEU A 121 8.62 -7.11 -1.52
N PRO A 122 9.43 -8.10 -1.92
CA PRO A 122 10.31 -7.93 -3.07
C PRO A 122 9.52 -7.55 -4.33
N ASP A 123 9.96 -6.54 -5.07
CA ASP A 123 9.27 -6.01 -6.24
C ASP A 123 9.13 -7.02 -7.37
N ASN A 124 10.07 -7.95 -7.48
CA ASN A 124 10.05 -9.04 -8.48
C ASN A 124 8.92 -10.06 -8.26
N LEU A 125 8.26 -10.06 -7.09
CA LEU A 125 7.10 -10.90 -6.83
C LEU A 125 5.79 -10.25 -7.31
N VAL A 126 5.80 -8.97 -7.69
CA VAL A 126 4.61 -8.28 -8.19
C VAL A 126 4.24 -8.83 -9.56
N ILE A 127 3.01 -9.33 -9.68
CA ILE A 127 2.43 -9.86 -10.93
C ILE A 127 1.80 -8.73 -11.75
N GLY A 128 1.14 -7.78 -11.08
CA GLY A 128 0.49 -6.65 -11.73
C GLY A 128 -0.29 -5.76 -10.79
N THR A 129 -0.91 -4.72 -11.35
CA THR A 129 -1.73 -3.75 -10.65
C THR A 129 -3.20 -3.97 -10.96
N ALA A 130 -4.05 -3.99 -9.93
CA ALA A 130 -5.50 -4.05 -10.10
C ALA A 130 -6.00 -2.67 -10.53
N VAL A 131 -6.50 -2.55 -11.75
CA VAL A 131 -6.88 -1.26 -12.35
C VAL A 131 -8.38 -1.09 -12.51
N TRP A 132 -9.13 -2.18 -12.65
CA TRP A 132 -10.55 -2.13 -12.96
C TRP A 132 -11.30 -3.28 -12.29
N ARG A 133 -12.52 -2.99 -11.79
CA ARG A 133 -13.47 -4.00 -11.34
C ARG A 133 -14.54 -4.17 -12.41
N TYR A 134 -14.70 -5.39 -12.92
CA TYR A 134 -15.69 -5.66 -13.97
C TYR A 134 -16.89 -6.49 -13.48
N TRP A 135 -16.84 -6.99 -12.25
CA TRP A 135 -17.95 -7.71 -11.62
C TRP A 135 -17.94 -7.49 -10.11
N PRO A 136 -19.10 -7.35 -9.41
CA PRO A 136 -20.45 -7.32 -9.97
C PRO A 136 -20.73 -5.99 -10.71
N LEU A 137 -21.72 -5.99 -11.62
CA LEU A 137 -22.06 -4.81 -12.43
C LEU A 137 -22.47 -3.59 -11.59
N THR A 138 -23.02 -3.82 -10.39
CA THR A 138 -23.37 -2.75 -9.43
C THR A 138 -22.16 -1.99 -8.90
N ARG A 139 -20.96 -2.55 -9.04
CA ARG A 139 -19.68 -1.97 -8.60
C ARG A 139 -18.67 -1.84 -9.75
N PHE A 140 -19.16 -1.90 -10.99
CA PHE A 140 -18.35 -1.77 -12.20
C PHE A 140 -17.64 -0.43 -12.25
N GLY A 141 -16.33 -0.41 -12.49
CA GLY A 141 -15.58 0.83 -12.65
C GLY A 141 -14.09 0.72 -12.31
N PRO A 142 -13.36 1.82 -12.51
CA PRO A 142 -11.96 1.89 -12.17
C PRO A 142 -11.75 1.77 -10.66
N ILE A 143 -10.70 1.07 -10.27
CA ILE A 143 -10.23 1.07 -8.90
C ILE A 143 -9.44 2.37 -8.72
N ARG A 144 -10.02 3.32 -7.96
CA ARG A 144 -9.39 4.63 -7.76
C ARG A 144 -8.32 4.53 -6.68
N PHE A 145 -7.17 5.09 -6.98
CA PHE A 145 -6.10 5.33 -6.02
C PHE A 145 -6.21 6.78 -5.58
N SER A 146 -6.55 7.03 -4.31
CA SER A 146 -6.49 8.39 -3.79
C SER A 146 -5.02 8.82 -3.73
N GLN A 147 -4.67 9.83 -4.53
CA GLN A 147 -3.37 10.48 -4.39
C GLN A 147 -3.38 11.22 -3.03
N PRO A 148 -2.31 11.14 -2.23
CA PRO A 148 -2.20 12.01 -1.08
C PRO A 148 -2.17 13.45 -1.57
N ASP A 149 -3.07 14.29 -1.05
CA ASP A 149 -3.06 15.72 -1.32
C ASP A 149 -1.69 16.29 -0.97
N SER A 150 -1.02 16.86 -1.95
CA SER A 150 0.25 17.58 -1.80
C SER A 150 0.02 18.98 -1.20
N THR A 151 -0.80 19.07 -0.16
CA THR A 151 -1.01 20.32 0.57
C THR A 151 -0.17 20.29 1.84
N VAL A 152 1.13 20.43 1.68
CA VAL A 152 1.98 20.88 2.79
C VAL A 152 1.66 22.37 3.01
N THR A 153 0.78 22.65 3.94
CA THR A 153 0.61 24.00 4.46
C THR A 153 1.89 24.38 5.19
N GLN A 154 2.74 25.15 4.53
CA GLN A 154 3.84 25.85 5.19
C GLN A 154 3.21 26.88 6.14
N HIS A 155 3.15 26.54 7.43
CA HIS A 155 3.00 27.58 8.45
C HIS A 155 4.28 28.40 8.47
N THR A 156 4.27 29.48 7.71
CA THR A 156 5.24 30.56 7.87
C THR A 156 4.97 31.20 9.23
N ALA A 157 5.79 30.89 10.21
CA ALA A 157 5.83 31.62 11.45
C ALA A 157 6.31 33.05 11.12
N ALA A 158 5.41 33.99 11.09
CA ALA A 158 5.72 35.40 11.08
C ALA A 158 6.33 35.76 12.44
N ILE A 159 7.64 35.91 12.48
CA ILE A 159 8.32 36.54 13.60
C ILE A 159 8.05 38.02 13.46
N SER A 160 7.12 38.53 14.24
CA SER A 160 6.93 39.96 14.47
C SER A 160 8.10 40.49 15.31
N SER A 161 9.02 41.15 14.67
CA SER A 161 9.94 42.05 15.32
C SER A 161 9.21 43.36 15.62
N GLY A 162 8.81 43.53 16.86
CA GLY A 162 8.33 44.81 17.42
C GLY A 162 9.46 45.45 18.20
N SER A 163 9.73 46.67 17.89
CA SER A 163 10.65 47.65 18.45
C SER A 163 10.62 47.80 19.95
#